data_41b3c615908423d06cda0d693be5455a
#
_entry.id   41b3c615908423d06cda0d693be5455a
#
_cell.length_a   1.000
_cell.length_b   1.000
_cell.length_c   1.000
_cell.angle_alpha   90.00
_cell.angle_beta   90.00
_cell.angle_gamma   90.00
#
_symmetry.space_group_name_H-M   'P 1'
#
loop_
_entity.id
_entity.type
_entity.pdbx_description
1 polymer ?
#
loop_
_entity_poly.entity_id
_entity_poly.type
_entity_poly.pdbx_seq_one_letter_code
_entity_poly.pdbx_strand_id
1 'polypeptide(L)' 'MTSKTFNVPDIHCGGCAASIEGAVGGLEGVENVNVTLDSHTVDVSFDETSVAFESIVDAIEDQGYVVAG' A
#
# COMPACT_ATOMS: atom_id res chain seq x y z
N MET A 1 -11.25 -11.94 -3.19
CA MET A 1 -10.35 -10.85 -2.79
C MET A 1 -8.94 -11.38 -2.57
N THR A 2 -7.95 -10.63 -2.99
CA THR A 2 -6.55 -11.00 -2.87
C THR A 2 -5.91 -10.10 -1.81
N SER A 3 -5.09 -10.69 -0.95
CA SER A 3 -4.33 -9.92 0.03
C SER A 3 -2.85 -10.00 -0.34
N LYS A 4 -2.17 -8.88 -0.28
CA LYS A 4 -0.75 -8.82 -0.56
C LYS A 4 -0.06 -7.91 0.43
N THR A 5 1.13 -8.31 0.86
CA THR A 5 1.95 -7.53 1.79
C THR A 5 3.13 -6.95 1.02
N PHE A 6 3.30 -5.63 1.12
CA PHE A 6 4.41 -4.92 0.50
C PHE A 6 5.37 -4.47 1.59
N ASN A 7 6.65 -4.61 1.34
CA ASN A 7 7.68 -4.14 2.25
C ASN A 7 8.10 -2.73 1.81
N VAL A 8 7.86 -1.74 2.68
CA VAL A 8 8.17 -0.34 2.40
C VAL A 8 9.06 0.17 3.54
N PRO A 9 10.39 0.01 3.43
CA PRO A 9 11.29 0.33 4.54
C PRO A 9 11.34 1.82 4.91
N ASP A 10 10.85 2.69 4.04
CA ASP A 10 10.86 4.13 4.30
C ASP A 10 9.71 4.62 5.16
N ILE A 11 8.81 3.75 5.58
CA ILE A 11 7.71 4.13 6.46
C ILE A 11 8.24 4.27 7.89
N HIS A 12 8.26 5.50 8.43
CA HIS A 12 8.82 5.77 9.75
C HIS A 12 7.84 6.43 10.72
N CYS A 13 6.70 6.91 10.26
CA CYS A 13 5.79 7.64 11.12
C CYS A 13 4.33 7.46 10.70
N GLY A 14 3.42 7.87 11.57
CA GLY A 14 1.99 7.76 11.30
C GLY A 14 1.52 8.61 10.13
N GLY A 15 2.19 9.75 9.90
CA GLY A 15 1.88 10.60 8.75
C GLY A 15 2.19 9.91 7.43
N CYS A 16 3.30 9.17 7.38
CA CYS A 16 3.67 8.40 6.20
C CYS A 16 2.66 7.29 5.94
N ALA A 17 2.26 6.60 7.00
CA ALA A 17 1.25 5.54 6.91
C ALA A 17 -0.07 6.09 6.38
N ALA A 18 -0.51 7.23 6.89
CA ALA A 18 -1.76 7.86 6.45
C ALA A 18 -1.70 8.25 4.98
N SER A 19 -0.56 8.75 4.50
CA SER A 19 -0.38 9.10 3.10
C SER A 19 -0.52 7.89 2.19
N ILE A 20 0.10 6.78 2.57
CA ILE A 20 0.02 5.54 1.82
C ILE A 20 -1.40 4.98 1.84
N GLU A 21 -2.03 4.96 3.01
CA GLU A 21 -3.41 4.49 3.14
C GLU A 21 -4.35 5.30 2.26
N GLY A 22 -4.17 6.61 2.22
CA GLY A 22 -4.99 7.49 1.40
C GLY A 22 -4.78 7.25 -0.09
N ALA A 23 -3.53 7.11 -0.51
CA ALA A 23 -3.20 6.91 -1.92
C ALA A 23 -3.67 5.55 -2.41
N VAL A 24 -3.40 4.49 -1.67
CA VAL A 24 -3.76 3.13 -2.06
C VAL A 24 -5.26 2.89 -1.87
N GLY A 25 -5.81 3.36 -0.77
CA GLY A 25 -7.24 3.19 -0.48
C GLY A 25 -8.15 3.92 -1.45
N GLY A 26 -7.63 4.93 -2.15
CA GLY A 26 -8.38 5.65 -3.17
C GLY A 26 -8.47 4.93 -4.51
N LEU A 27 -7.72 3.85 -4.69
CA LEU A 27 -7.75 3.09 -5.94
C LEU A 27 -9.03 2.25 -6.02
N GLU A 28 -9.61 2.23 -7.20
CA GLU A 28 -10.79 1.39 -7.43
C GLU A 28 -10.39 -0.08 -7.36
N GLY A 29 -11.16 -0.86 -6.63
CA GLY A 29 -10.88 -2.28 -6.43
C GLY A 29 -10.14 -2.59 -5.15
N VAL A 30 -9.61 -1.59 -4.45
CA VAL A 30 -8.97 -1.77 -3.15
C VAL A 30 -10.04 -1.75 -2.06
N GLU A 31 -10.11 -2.81 -1.27
CA GLU A 31 -11.07 -2.91 -0.19
C GLU A 31 -10.52 -2.40 1.13
N ASN A 32 -9.26 -2.74 1.42
CA ASN A 32 -8.68 -2.41 2.70
C ASN A 32 -7.17 -2.23 2.60
N VAL A 33 -6.63 -1.30 3.38
CA VAL A 33 -5.21 -1.05 3.47
C VAL A 33 -4.84 -0.97 4.94
N ASN A 34 -3.84 -1.73 5.35
CA ASN A 34 -3.35 -1.71 6.71
C ASN A 34 -1.83 -1.54 6.69
N VAL A 35 -1.34 -0.50 7.37
CA VAL A 35 0.09 -0.20 7.43
C VAL A 35 0.59 -0.56 8.82
N THR A 36 1.67 -1.35 8.88
CA THR A 36 2.31 -1.73 10.13
C THR A 36 3.67 -1.06 10.20
N LEU A 37 3.81 -0.10 11.12
CA LEU A 37 5.06 0.65 11.25
C LEU A 37 6.21 -0.18 11.79
N ASP A 38 5.93 -1.10 12.70
CA ASP A 38 6.97 -1.92 13.34
C ASP A 38 7.72 -2.79 12.32
N SER A 39 7.00 -3.31 11.34
CA SER A 39 7.60 -4.19 10.33
C SER A 39 7.79 -3.49 8.99
N HIS A 40 7.43 -2.22 8.89
CA HIS A 40 7.52 -1.43 7.65
C HIS A 40 6.78 -2.10 6.49
N THR A 41 5.58 -2.65 6.78
CA THR A 41 4.80 -3.36 5.78
C THR A 41 3.45 -2.70 5.54
N VAL A 42 2.94 -2.90 4.32
CA VAL A 42 1.61 -2.44 3.91
C VAL A 42 0.84 -3.66 3.44
N ASP A 43 -0.24 -3.98 4.15
CA ASP A 43 -1.12 -5.09 3.77
C ASP A 43 -2.31 -4.51 3.02
N VAL A 44 -2.53 -4.99 1.81
CA VAL A 44 -3.62 -4.51 0.96
C VAL A 44 -4.52 -5.66 0.58
N SER A 45 -5.82 -5.50 0.79
CA SER A 45 -6.84 -6.42 0.31
C SER A 45 -7.51 -5.76 -0.89
N PHE A 46 -7.49 -6.41 -2.02
CA PHE A 46 -8.00 -5.82 -3.26
C PHE A 46 -8.57 -6.89 -4.18
N ASP A 47 -9.36 -6.44 -5.15
CA ASP A 47 -9.89 -7.30 -6.19
C ASP A 47 -8.94 -7.25 -7.39
N GLU A 48 -8.20 -8.31 -7.59
CA GLU A 48 -7.18 -8.36 -8.66
C GLU A 48 -7.77 -8.30 -10.06
N THR A 49 -9.08 -8.47 -10.19
CA THR A 49 -9.74 -8.29 -11.48
C THR A 49 -10.08 -6.83 -11.76
N SER A 50 -10.06 -5.98 -10.73
CA SER A 50 -10.36 -4.56 -10.84
C SER A 50 -9.10 -3.70 -10.80
N VAL A 51 -8.08 -4.12 -10.05
CA VAL A 51 -6.84 -3.38 -9.90
C VAL A 51 -5.67 -4.36 -9.84
N ALA A 52 -4.60 -4.07 -10.58
CA ALA A 52 -3.40 -4.89 -10.55
C ALA A 52 -2.52 -4.47 -9.36
N PHE A 53 -1.75 -5.43 -8.81
CA PHE A 53 -0.86 -5.10 -7.70
C PHE A 53 0.16 -4.03 -8.11
N GLU A 54 0.53 -3.98 -9.38
CA GLU A 54 1.44 -2.96 -9.89
C GLU A 54 0.89 -1.56 -9.74
N SER A 55 -0.42 -1.39 -9.88
CA SER A 55 -1.08 -0.10 -9.65
C SER A 55 -0.96 0.32 -8.19
N ILE A 56 -1.02 -0.64 -7.28
CA ILE A 56 -0.85 -0.39 -5.85
C ILE A 56 0.59 0.03 -5.56
N VAL A 57 1.56 -0.67 -6.15
CA VAL A 57 2.97 -0.32 -6.03
C VAL A 57 3.22 1.10 -6.57
N ASP A 58 2.66 1.41 -7.72
CA ASP A 58 2.79 2.72 -8.33
C ASP A 58 2.22 3.82 -7.42
N ALA A 59 1.08 3.55 -6.78
CA ALA A 59 0.48 4.51 -5.87
C ALA A 59 1.37 4.76 -4.65
N ILE A 60 2.01 3.72 -4.12
CA ILE A 60 2.94 3.85 -3.01
C ILE A 60 4.17 4.65 -3.43
N GLU A 61 4.74 4.32 -4.58
CA GLU A 61 5.94 4.99 -5.09
C GLU A 61 5.64 6.46 -5.44
N ASP A 62 4.45 6.74 -5.89
CA ASP A 62 4.02 8.10 -6.20
C ASP A 62 4.02 9.01 -4.96
N GLN A 63 3.92 8.43 -3.78
CA GLN A 63 4.03 9.15 -2.52
C GLN A 63 5.48 9.37 -2.08
N GLY A 64 6.45 8.90 -2.85
CA GLY A 64 7.86 9.06 -2.55
C GLY A 64 8.49 7.90 -1.79
N TYR A 65 7.83 6.76 -1.73
CA TYR A 65 8.33 5.58 -1.03
C TYR A 65 8.73 4.50 -2.01
N VAL A 66 9.70 3.67 -1.61
CA VAL A 66 10.18 2.56 -2.43
C VAL A 66 9.62 1.27 -1.88
N VAL A 67 9.07 0.45 -2.77
CA VAL A 67 8.57 -0.88 -2.40
C VAL A 67 9.71 -1.88 -2.60
N ALA A 68 10.13 -2.53 -1.53
CA ALA A 68 11.28 -3.43 -1.56
C ALA A 68 10.91 -4.89 -1.81
N GLY A 69 9.64 -5.21 -1.75
CA GLY A 69 9.25 -6.60 -1.98
C GLY A 69 7.78 -6.87 -2.03
#